data_d238811bb8b02aa1abd3195560827dc8
#
_entry.id   d238811bb8b02aa1abd3195560827dc8
#
_cell.length_a   1.000
_cell.length_b   1.000
_cell.length_c   1.000
_cell.angle_alpha   90.00
_cell.angle_beta   90.00
_cell.angle_gamma   90.00
#
_symmetry.space_group_name_H-M   'P 1'
#
loop_
_entity.id
_entity.type
_entity.pdbx_description
1 polymer ?
#
loop_
_entity_poly.entity_id
_entity_poly.type
_entity_poly.pdbx_seq_one_letter_code
_entity_poly.pdbx_strand_id
1 'polypeptide(L)'
;MLIFVIIKVNFMIKAVVFDLDNTLIDFMRMKNTAVEAATKAMIDAGLDFPYKEIRSKIDAIYNEKGIEYQQVFDQLLNHFIGRIDYKILSAGIVAYRTAREAELNTYPQVIPTLVKLIKMGIKLGVVSDAPSKEAWLRLTYIGLHHMFDGIVTYDDSRERKPSPVPFNLILDKLGVKAEDAIMVGDWAERDVVGAKSVGMKTAFAKYGDTFDTKVHGADYEINSVAELVEIVKKENKP
;
A
#
# COMPACT_ATOMS: atom_id res chain seq x y z
N MET A 1 -34.74 -28.01 -32.67
CA MET A 1 -34.88 -27.00 -31.60
C MET A 1 -33.66 -27.19 -30.68
N LEU A 2 -32.57 -26.44 -30.90
CA LEU A 2 -31.38 -26.52 -30.04
C LEU A 2 -31.66 -25.73 -28.74
N ILE A 3 -31.68 -26.46 -27.64
CA ILE A 3 -31.73 -25.85 -26.30
C ILE A 3 -30.31 -25.38 -25.96
N PHE A 4 -30.06 -24.08 -26.06
CA PHE A 4 -28.86 -23.48 -25.50
C PHE A 4 -28.98 -23.52 -23.96
N VAL A 5 -28.32 -24.48 -23.34
CA VAL A 5 -28.11 -24.46 -21.90
C VAL A 5 -27.11 -23.38 -21.63
N ILE A 6 -27.55 -22.21 -21.17
CA ILE A 6 -26.70 -21.17 -20.63
C ILE A 6 -26.18 -21.70 -19.28
N ILE A 7 -25.00 -22.29 -19.30
CA ILE A 7 -24.26 -22.59 -18.05
C ILE A 7 -23.90 -21.24 -17.44
N LYS A 8 -24.66 -20.81 -16.43
CA LYS A 8 -24.31 -19.68 -15.61
C LYS A 8 -23.05 -20.09 -14.82
N VAL A 9 -21.87 -19.71 -15.31
CA VAL A 9 -20.63 -19.90 -14.57
C VAL A 9 -20.72 -18.98 -13.34
N ASN A 10 -21.01 -19.58 -12.20
CA ASN A 10 -21.04 -18.83 -10.94
C ASN A 10 -19.58 -18.60 -10.52
N PHE A 11 -19.05 -17.43 -10.83
CA PHE A 11 -17.75 -17.01 -10.35
C PHE A 11 -17.85 -16.78 -8.83
N MET A 12 -17.08 -17.52 -8.07
CA MET A 12 -17.08 -17.44 -6.62
C MET A 12 -15.73 -16.86 -6.18
N ILE A 13 -15.75 -15.75 -5.46
CA ILE A 13 -14.53 -15.15 -4.92
C ILE A 13 -13.90 -16.09 -3.89
N LYS A 14 -12.68 -16.49 -4.15
CA LYS A 14 -11.86 -17.38 -3.32
C LYS A 14 -10.69 -16.66 -2.67
N ALA A 15 -10.30 -15.49 -3.20
CA ALA A 15 -9.20 -14.70 -2.68
C ALA A 15 -9.49 -13.21 -2.73
N VAL A 16 -8.95 -12.49 -1.74
CA VAL A 16 -8.85 -11.03 -1.74
C VAL A 16 -7.37 -10.66 -1.65
N VAL A 17 -6.92 -9.88 -2.62
CA VAL A 17 -5.56 -9.38 -2.72
C VAL A 17 -5.57 -7.89 -2.39
N PHE A 18 -4.71 -7.47 -1.50
CA PHE A 18 -4.62 -6.08 -1.06
C PHE A 18 -3.32 -5.42 -1.55
N ASP A 19 -3.40 -4.16 -1.91
CA ASP A 19 -2.26 -3.29 -1.78
C ASP A 19 -1.94 -3.06 -0.30
N LEU A 20 -0.72 -2.61 0.03
CA LEU A 20 -0.28 -2.40 1.41
C LEU A 20 -0.45 -0.94 1.83
N ASP A 21 0.23 -0.03 1.13
CA ASP A 21 0.37 1.37 1.49
C ASP A 21 -0.87 2.17 1.08
N ASN A 22 -1.45 2.94 2.01
CA ASN A 22 -2.74 3.64 1.86
C ASN A 22 -3.96 2.71 1.60
N THR A 23 -3.79 1.40 1.68
CA THR A 23 -4.89 0.42 1.59
C THR A 23 -5.08 -0.33 2.91
N LEU A 24 -4.04 -0.99 3.42
CA LEU A 24 -4.06 -1.63 4.74
C LEU A 24 -3.54 -0.70 5.83
N ILE A 25 -2.59 0.17 5.51
CA ILE A 25 -1.98 1.14 6.42
C ILE A 25 -2.12 2.57 5.89
N ASP A 26 -2.23 3.54 6.78
CA ASP A 26 -2.22 4.98 6.45
C ASP A 26 -0.77 5.45 6.27
N PHE A 27 -0.18 5.03 5.13
CA PHE A 27 1.23 5.26 4.84
C PHE A 27 1.57 6.75 4.70
N MET A 28 0.76 7.51 3.98
CA MET A 28 1.06 8.92 3.73
C MET A 28 0.94 9.77 5.00
N ARG A 29 0.00 9.47 5.88
CA ARG A 29 -0.07 10.10 7.20
C ARG A 29 1.19 9.80 8.01
N MET A 30 1.55 8.54 8.15
CA MET A 30 2.76 8.10 8.85
C MET A 30 4.01 8.80 8.28
N LYS A 31 4.16 8.80 6.95
CA LYS A 31 5.30 9.41 6.26
C LYS A 31 5.39 10.92 6.52
N ASN A 32 4.26 11.64 6.41
CA ASN A 32 4.21 13.07 6.64
C ASN A 32 4.56 13.43 8.08
N THR A 33 4.01 12.71 9.07
CA THR A 33 4.33 12.93 10.48
C THR A 33 5.80 12.67 10.78
N ALA A 34 6.37 11.59 10.21
CA ALA A 34 7.77 11.27 10.39
C ALA A 34 8.71 12.34 9.79
N VAL A 35 8.41 12.84 8.59
CA VAL A 35 9.18 13.92 7.94
C VAL A 35 9.06 15.23 8.73
N GLU A 36 7.88 15.54 9.26
CA GLU A 36 7.67 16.71 10.10
C GLU A 36 8.53 16.65 11.38
N ALA A 37 8.50 15.51 12.06
CA ALA A 37 9.29 15.30 13.28
C ALA A 37 10.79 15.42 12.99
N ALA A 38 11.27 14.81 11.90
CA ALA A 38 12.67 14.91 11.49
C ALA A 38 13.08 16.35 11.19
N THR A 39 12.26 17.10 10.45
CA THR A 39 12.53 18.49 10.10
C THR A 39 12.68 19.36 11.34
N LYS A 40 11.76 19.24 12.30
CA LYS A 40 11.82 19.97 13.58
C LYS A 40 13.08 19.62 14.37
N ALA A 41 13.40 18.33 14.50
CA ALA A 41 14.57 17.88 15.22
C ALA A 41 15.90 18.36 14.58
N MET A 42 15.96 18.42 13.24
CA MET A 42 17.13 18.94 12.54
C MET A 42 17.30 20.44 12.77
N ILE A 43 16.21 21.21 12.79
CA ILE A 43 16.24 22.65 13.14
C ILE A 43 16.72 22.84 14.58
N ASP A 44 16.16 22.12 15.53
CA ASP A 44 16.55 22.17 16.95
C ASP A 44 18.02 21.77 17.17
N ALA A 45 18.54 20.88 16.30
CA ALA A 45 19.95 20.47 16.32
C ALA A 45 20.91 21.49 15.70
N GLY A 46 20.39 22.54 15.02
CA GLY A 46 21.18 23.64 14.47
C GLY A 46 21.14 23.78 12.94
N LEU A 47 20.17 23.16 12.24
CA LEU A 47 19.93 23.46 10.83
C LEU A 47 19.15 24.78 10.73
N ASP A 48 19.89 25.90 10.64
CA ASP A 48 19.34 27.25 10.68
C ASP A 48 18.77 27.71 9.33
N PHE A 49 17.63 27.07 8.94
CA PHE A 49 16.86 27.41 7.74
C PHE A 49 15.36 27.31 8.06
N PRO A 50 14.52 28.08 7.33
CA PRO A 50 13.07 28.05 7.53
C PRO A 50 12.49 26.66 7.31
N TYR A 51 11.59 26.23 8.22
CA TYR A 51 10.89 24.93 8.13
C TYR A 51 10.32 24.65 6.72
N LYS A 52 9.67 25.65 6.11
CA LYS A 52 9.06 25.50 4.78
C LYS A 52 10.08 25.17 3.69
N GLU A 53 11.25 25.76 3.75
CA GLU A 53 12.32 25.51 2.76
C GLU A 53 12.89 24.12 2.92
N ILE A 54 13.16 23.68 4.16
CA ILE A 54 13.63 22.31 4.47
C ILE A 54 12.60 21.30 4.00
N ARG A 55 11.32 21.49 4.35
CA ARG A 55 10.22 20.59 3.95
C ARG A 55 10.09 20.51 2.44
N SER A 56 10.07 21.63 1.75
CA SER A 56 9.97 21.68 0.28
C SER A 56 11.13 20.94 -0.38
N LYS A 57 12.35 21.06 0.18
CA LYS A 57 13.50 20.33 -0.37
C LYS A 57 13.41 18.83 -0.14
N ILE A 58 12.91 18.38 1.02
CA ILE A 58 12.63 16.96 1.29
C ILE A 58 11.63 16.42 0.28
N ASP A 59 10.52 17.13 0.06
CA ASP A 59 9.50 16.73 -0.88
C ASP A 59 10.04 16.66 -2.33
N ALA A 60 10.89 17.62 -2.73
CA ALA A 60 11.55 17.59 -4.03
C ALA A 60 12.48 16.37 -4.20
N ILE A 61 13.24 16.00 -3.15
CA ILE A 61 14.11 14.81 -3.19
C ILE A 61 13.25 13.53 -3.32
N TYR A 62 12.15 13.41 -2.58
CA TYR A 62 11.26 12.26 -2.71
C TYR A 62 10.57 12.18 -4.08
N ASN A 63 10.20 13.32 -4.66
CA ASN A 63 9.63 13.37 -6.01
C ASN A 63 10.63 12.91 -7.09
N GLU A 64 11.91 13.22 -6.92
CA GLU A 64 12.98 12.84 -7.85
C GLU A 64 13.42 11.38 -7.65
N LYS A 65 13.67 10.97 -6.40
CA LYS A 65 14.30 9.68 -6.06
C LYS A 65 13.33 8.58 -5.67
N GLY A 66 12.05 8.93 -5.48
CA GLY A 66 11.02 8.03 -4.97
C GLY A 66 10.87 8.08 -3.45
N ILE A 67 9.65 7.76 -3.00
CA ILE A 67 9.22 7.88 -1.59
C ILE A 67 10.01 6.98 -0.62
N GLU A 68 10.65 5.92 -1.13
CA GLU A 68 11.46 4.96 -0.36
C GLU A 68 12.95 5.32 -0.30
N TYR A 69 13.35 6.47 -0.82
CA TYR A 69 14.74 6.87 -0.82
C TYR A 69 15.29 7.08 0.60
N GLN A 70 16.38 6.36 0.95
CA GLN A 70 16.87 6.28 2.32
C GLN A 70 17.84 7.42 2.71
N GLN A 71 18.49 8.07 1.73
CA GLN A 71 19.52 9.09 1.98
C GLN A 71 18.97 10.52 1.83
N VAL A 72 17.69 10.73 2.11
CA VAL A 72 17.03 12.03 1.94
C VAL A 72 17.64 13.11 2.82
N PHE A 73 17.98 12.80 4.08
CA PHE A 73 18.56 13.77 5.01
C PHE A 73 20.03 14.08 4.71
N ASP A 74 20.79 13.11 4.17
CA ASP A 74 22.14 13.32 3.67
C ASP A 74 22.14 14.31 2.51
N GLN A 75 21.27 14.10 1.52
CA GLN A 75 21.12 15.03 0.38
C GLN A 75 20.63 16.40 0.83
N LEU A 76 19.72 16.44 1.80
CA LEU A 76 19.23 17.69 2.38
C LEU A 76 20.37 18.51 2.99
N LEU A 77 21.20 17.90 3.84
CA LEU A 77 22.34 18.58 4.48
C LEU A 77 23.39 19.04 3.46
N ASN A 78 23.71 18.20 2.49
CA ASN A 78 24.61 18.60 1.40
C ASN A 78 24.08 19.80 0.62
N HIS A 79 22.77 19.89 0.41
CA HIS A 79 22.14 21.01 -0.27
C HIS A 79 22.23 22.32 0.54
N PHE A 80 21.91 22.27 1.84
CA PHE A 80 21.81 23.49 2.65
C PHE A 80 23.16 23.97 3.23
N ILE A 81 24.02 23.04 3.65
CA ILE A 81 25.26 23.37 4.33
C ILE A 81 26.52 22.80 3.68
N GLY A 82 26.41 22.14 2.52
CA GLY A 82 27.53 21.63 1.73
C GLY A 82 28.32 20.47 2.36
N ARG A 83 27.83 19.91 3.46
CA ARG A 83 28.48 18.81 4.20
C ARG A 83 27.50 18.01 5.01
N ILE A 84 27.90 16.82 5.45
CA ILE A 84 27.16 16.06 6.44
C ILE A 84 27.55 16.50 7.84
N ASP A 85 26.61 17.07 8.58
CA ASP A 85 26.73 17.31 10.01
C ASP A 85 26.03 16.18 10.75
N TYR A 86 26.81 15.32 11.39
CA TYR A 86 26.29 14.11 12.04
C TYR A 86 25.41 14.38 13.26
N LYS A 87 25.56 15.53 13.94
CA LYS A 87 24.66 15.95 15.02
C LYS A 87 23.26 16.18 14.46
N ILE A 88 23.17 16.97 13.39
CA ILE A 88 21.91 17.33 12.75
C ILE A 88 21.28 16.09 12.07
N LEU A 89 22.09 15.32 11.33
CA LEU A 89 21.66 14.10 10.67
C LEU A 89 21.05 13.08 11.65
N SER A 90 21.77 12.82 12.76
CA SER A 90 21.31 11.86 13.76
C SER A 90 20.02 12.29 14.44
N ALA A 91 19.86 13.59 14.75
CA ALA A 91 18.62 14.12 15.30
C ALA A 91 17.44 13.89 14.36
N GLY A 92 17.62 14.19 13.06
CA GLY A 92 16.60 13.93 12.05
C GLY A 92 16.24 12.45 11.91
N ILE A 93 17.24 11.55 11.81
CA ILE A 93 17.02 10.11 11.68
C ILE A 93 16.28 9.53 12.90
N VAL A 94 16.69 9.91 14.12
CA VAL A 94 16.06 9.39 15.34
C VAL A 94 14.60 9.86 15.43
N ALA A 95 14.36 11.16 15.22
CA ALA A 95 12.99 11.70 15.26
C ALA A 95 12.10 11.08 14.17
N TYR A 96 12.62 10.91 12.94
CA TYR A 96 11.92 10.24 11.85
C TYR A 96 11.50 8.82 12.24
N ARG A 97 12.45 8.01 12.75
CA ARG A 97 12.18 6.61 13.12
C ARG A 97 11.14 6.52 14.24
N THR A 98 11.30 7.32 15.29
CA THR A 98 10.36 7.31 16.42
C THR A 98 8.94 7.68 15.97
N ALA A 99 8.79 8.74 15.19
CA ALA A 99 7.49 9.17 14.70
C ALA A 99 6.89 8.17 13.70
N ARG A 100 7.71 7.61 12.79
CA ARG A 100 7.28 6.56 11.86
C ARG A 100 6.71 5.35 12.59
N GLU A 101 7.40 4.88 13.62
CA GLU A 101 6.99 3.73 14.40
C GLU A 101 5.70 3.99 15.20
N ALA A 102 5.56 5.18 15.77
CA ALA A 102 4.36 5.57 16.52
C ALA A 102 3.11 5.70 15.64
N GLU A 103 3.27 6.14 14.40
CA GLU A 103 2.15 6.41 13.46
C GLU A 103 1.86 5.26 12.49
N LEU A 104 2.65 4.19 12.50
CA LEU A 104 2.43 3.04 11.64
C LEU A 104 1.26 2.20 12.16
N ASN A 105 0.07 2.53 11.69
CA ASN A 105 -1.18 1.88 12.09
C ASN A 105 -1.98 1.43 10.87
N THR A 106 -2.81 0.40 11.05
CA THR A 106 -3.80 0.00 10.05
C THR A 106 -4.92 1.02 9.94
N TYR A 107 -5.53 1.11 8.77
CA TYR A 107 -6.83 1.78 8.68
C TYR A 107 -7.86 1.12 9.61
N PRO A 108 -8.88 1.90 10.06
CA PRO A 108 -9.96 1.34 10.85
C PRO A 108 -10.60 0.13 10.17
N GLN A 109 -11.01 -0.86 10.96
CA GLN A 109 -11.68 -2.10 10.51
C GLN A 109 -10.82 -3.07 9.68
N VAL A 110 -9.54 -2.81 9.38
CA VAL A 110 -8.69 -3.75 8.63
C VAL A 110 -8.63 -5.10 9.33
N ILE A 111 -8.16 -5.15 10.58
CA ILE A 111 -8.01 -6.42 11.32
C ILE A 111 -9.33 -7.19 11.43
N PRO A 112 -10.45 -6.60 11.87
CA PRO A 112 -11.72 -7.31 11.93
C PRO A 112 -12.20 -7.82 10.57
N THR A 113 -11.92 -7.10 9.49
CA THR A 113 -12.30 -7.50 8.13
C THR A 113 -11.49 -8.70 7.66
N LEU A 114 -10.15 -8.67 7.81
CA LEU A 114 -9.30 -9.81 7.48
C LEU A 114 -9.72 -11.07 8.23
N VAL A 115 -10.00 -10.97 9.53
CA VAL A 115 -10.49 -12.09 10.33
C VAL A 115 -11.82 -12.64 9.82
N LYS A 116 -12.76 -11.76 9.40
CA LYS A 116 -14.04 -12.20 8.82
C LYS A 116 -13.84 -12.93 7.50
N LEU A 117 -12.99 -12.40 6.61
CA LEU A 117 -12.67 -13.02 5.33
C LEU A 117 -12.03 -14.41 5.51
N ILE A 118 -11.06 -14.53 6.44
CA ILE A 118 -10.45 -15.82 6.78
C ILE A 118 -11.51 -16.81 7.27
N LYS A 119 -12.42 -16.40 8.15
CA LYS A 119 -13.52 -17.26 8.65
C LYS A 119 -14.51 -17.68 7.54
N MET A 120 -14.58 -16.93 6.45
CA MET A 120 -15.37 -17.30 5.26
C MET A 120 -14.59 -18.22 4.31
N GLY A 121 -13.36 -18.61 4.63
CA GLY A 121 -12.51 -19.47 3.79
C GLY A 121 -11.85 -18.72 2.63
N ILE A 122 -11.81 -17.38 2.67
CA ILE A 122 -11.19 -16.56 1.65
C ILE A 122 -9.68 -16.48 1.90
N LYS A 123 -8.89 -16.78 0.88
CA LYS A 123 -7.43 -16.59 0.92
C LYS A 123 -7.09 -15.12 0.86
N LEU A 124 -6.07 -14.70 1.60
CA LEU A 124 -5.62 -13.33 1.66
C LEU A 124 -4.24 -13.19 1.03
N GLY A 125 -4.09 -12.21 0.15
CA GLY A 125 -2.82 -11.86 -0.49
C GLY A 125 -2.47 -10.38 -0.33
N VAL A 126 -1.17 -10.07 -0.48
CA VAL A 126 -0.66 -8.70 -0.59
C VAL A 126 0.17 -8.56 -1.85
N VAL A 127 -0.03 -7.46 -2.59
CA VAL A 127 0.84 -7.05 -3.69
C VAL A 127 1.27 -5.60 -3.44
N SER A 128 2.56 -5.39 -3.16
CA SER A 128 3.12 -4.07 -2.86
C SER A 128 4.29 -3.70 -3.79
N ASP A 129 4.33 -2.43 -4.20
CA ASP A 129 5.46 -1.86 -4.96
C ASP A 129 6.65 -1.49 -4.06
N ALA A 130 6.54 -1.65 -2.75
CA ALA A 130 7.63 -1.43 -1.81
C ALA A 130 8.69 -2.53 -1.92
N PRO A 131 9.98 -2.20 -1.66
CA PRO A 131 11.01 -3.21 -1.48
C PRO A 131 10.63 -4.21 -0.38
N SER A 132 11.05 -5.47 -0.52
CA SER A 132 10.70 -6.55 0.42
C SER A 132 10.96 -6.18 1.87
N LYS A 133 12.14 -5.64 2.16
CA LYS A 133 12.50 -5.24 3.53
C LYS A 133 11.48 -4.26 4.12
N GLU A 134 11.09 -3.25 3.36
CA GLU A 134 10.17 -2.20 3.85
C GLU A 134 8.74 -2.75 4.01
N ALA A 135 8.26 -3.55 3.04
CA ALA A 135 6.95 -4.19 3.12
C ALA A 135 6.85 -5.12 4.34
N TRP A 136 7.85 -6.00 4.54
CA TRP A 136 7.88 -6.91 5.69
C TRP A 136 8.03 -6.19 7.03
N LEU A 137 8.82 -5.12 7.11
CA LEU A 137 8.89 -4.28 8.32
C LEU A 137 7.52 -3.70 8.68
N ARG A 138 6.78 -3.17 7.71
CA ARG A 138 5.42 -2.65 7.92
C ARG A 138 4.48 -3.73 8.41
N LEU A 139 4.39 -4.85 7.71
CA LEU A 139 3.51 -5.97 8.07
C LEU A 139 3.82 -6.55 9.46
N THR A 140 5.11 -6.65 9.81
CA THR A 140 5.56 -7.14 11.12
C THR A 140 5.19 -6.15 12.22
N TYR A 141 5.39 -4.86 11.98
CA TYR A 141 5.11 -3.81 12.95
C TYR A 141 3.64 -3.75 13.35
N ILE A 142 2.74 -3.88 12.34
CA ILE A 142 1.29 -3.88 12.57
C ILE A 142 0.73 -5.27 12.95
N GLY A 143 1.59 -6.29 13.10
CA GLY A 143 1.20 -7.64 13.53
C GLY A 143 0.42 -8.44 12.46
N LEU A 144 0.45 -8.05 11.20
CA LEU A 144 -0.31 -8.71 10.12
C LEU A 144 0.49 -9.73 9.29
N HIS A 145 1.79 -9.89 9.54
CA HIS A 145 2.69 -10.72 8.74
C HIS A 145 2.32 -12.23 8.69
N HIS A 146 1.48 -12.71 9.61
CA HIS A 146 0.97 -14.08 9.64
C HIS A 146 -0.45 -14.23 9.10
N MET A 147 -1.11 -13.15 8.66
CA MET A 147 -2.51 -13.20 8.23
C MET A 147 -2.69 -13.45 6.74
N PHE A 148 -1.61 -13.43 5.95
CA PHE A 148 -1.68 -13.55 4.50
C PHE A 148 -1.13 -14.90 4.03
N ASP A 149 -1.87 -15.54 3.11
CA ASP A 149 -1.47 -16.79 2.45
C ASP A 149 -0.37 -16.57 1.39
N GLY A 150 -0.25 -15.34 0.89
CA GLY A 150 0.78 -14.94 -0.08
C GLY A 150 1.10 -13.45 -0.01
N ILE A 151 2.37 -13.13 -0.21
CA ILE A 151 2.85 -11.74 -0.30
C ILE A 151 3.77 -11.64 -1.49
N VAL A 152 3.57 -10.62 -2.32
CA VAL A 152 4.42 -10.24 -3.46
C VAL A 152 4.85 -8.80 -3.28
N THR A 153 6.15 -8.56 -3.30
CA THR A 153 6.77 -7.25 -3.19
C THR A 153 7.48 -6.89 -4.49
N TYR A 154 8.01 -5.67 -4.59
CA TYR A 154 8.83 -5.27 -5.73
C TYR A 154 10.00 -6.24 -5.98
N ASP A 155 10.66 -6.73 -4.92
CA ASP A 155 11.82 -7.62 -5.07
C ASP A 155 11.46 -9.01 -5.60
N ASP A 156 10.23 -9.45 -5.38
CA ASP A 156 9.72 -10.72 -5.94
C ASP A 156 9.42 -10.61 -7.44
N SER A 157 8.79 -9.51 -7.87
CA SER A 157 8.32 -9.33 -9.25
C SER A 157 9.34 -8.64 -10.15
N ARG A 158 10.21 -7.78 -9.59
CA ARG A 158 11.08 -6.82 -10.27
C ARG A 158 10.34 -5.83 -11.16
N GLU A 159 9.03 -5.84 -11.11
CA GLU A 159 8.15 -4.94 -11.82
C GLU A 159 7.13 -4.33 -10.86
N ARG A 160 6.75 -3.07 -11.15
CA ARG A 160 5.72 -2.36 -10.38
C ARG A 160 4.37 -2.49 -11.04
N LYS A 161 3.32 -2.42 -10.25
CA LYS A 161 1.97 -2.19 -10.75
C LYS A 161 1.95 -0.92 -11.62
N PRO A 162 1.25 -0.89 -12.79
CA PRO A 162 0.24 -1.82 -13.24
C PRO A 162 0.76 -3.01 -14.07
N SER A 163 2.06 -3.34 -14.07
CA SER A 163 2.52 -4.56 -14.76
C SER A 163 1.69 -5.78 -14.33
N PRO A 164 1.35 -6.69 -15.25
CA PRO A 164 0.65 -7.93 -14.92
C PRO A 164 1.47 -8.90 -14.06
N VAL A 165 2.80 -8.74 -14.01
CA VAL A 165 3.71 -9.70 -13.35
C VAL A 165 3.41 -9.87 -11.85
N PRO A 166 3.34 -8.82 -11.01
CA PRO A 166 3.05 -9.00 -9.59
C PRO A 166 1.68 -9.61 -9.33
N PHE A 167 0.67 -9.33 -10.18
CA PHE A 167 -0.66 -9.92 -10.03
C PHE A 167 -0.66 -11.41 -10.38
N ASN A 168 0.00 -11.83 -11.45
CA ASN A 168 0.12 -13.25 -11.79
C ASN A 168 0.88 -14.01 -10.69
N LEU A 169 1.96 -13.45 -10.15
CA LEU A 169 2.73 -14.07 -9.07
C LEU A 169 1.89 -14.30 -7.81
N ILE A 170 1.04 -13.33 -7.43
CA ILE A 170 0.19 -13.51 -6.24
C ILE A 170 -0.91 -14.55 -6.51
N LEU A 171 -1.52 -14.55 -7.70
CA LEU A 171 -2.51 -15.56 -8.06
C LEU A 171 -1.93 -16.98 -8.02
N ASP A 172 -0.70 -17.16 -8.51
CA ASP A 172 0.03 -18.43 -8.44
C ASP A 172 0.33 -18.84 -7.00
N LYS A 173 0.84 -17.91 -6.16
CA LYS A 173 1.08 -18.17 -4.74
C LYS A 173 -0.18 -18.59 -3.99
N LEU A 174 -1.31 -17.98 -4.33
CA LEU A 174 -2.61 -18.30 -3.71
C LEU A 174 -3.26 -19.54 -4.33
N GLY A 175 -2.82 -20.00 -5.49
CA GLY A 175 -3.43 -21.12 -6.22
C GLY A 175 -4.88 -20.83 -6.61
N VAL A 176 -5.19 -19.61 -7.09
CA VAL A 176 -6.52 -19.19 -7.52
C VAL A 176 -6.46 -18.62 -8.93
N LYS A 177 -7.60 -18.68 -9.64
CA LYS A 177 -7.73 -18.01 -10.93
C LYS A 177 -8.00 -16.53 -10.73
N ALA A 178 -7.64 -15.70 -11.71
CA ALA A 178 -7.89 -14.27 -11.68
C ALA A 178 -9.37 -13.92 -11.48
N GLU A 179 -10.26 -14.62 -12.18
CA GLU A 179 -11.72 -14.45 -12.10
C GLU A 179 -12.32 -14.75 -10.71
N ASP A 180 -11.61 -15.52 -9.87
CA ASP A 180 -11.99 -15.88 -8.51
C ASP A 180 -11.35 -14.94 -7.45
N ALA A 181 -10.68 -13.87 -7.87
CA ALA A 181 -9.97 -12.96 -6.98
C ALA A 181 -10.43 -11.50 -7.14
N ILE A 182 -10.40 -10.76 -6.03
CA ILE A 182 -10.62 -9.31 -6.00
C ILE A 182 -9.33 -8.62 -5.57
N MET A 183 -8.85 -7.65 -6.36
CA MET A 183 -7.81 -6.70 -5.95
C MET A 183 -8.42 -5.50 -5.25
N VAL A 184 -7.85 -5.09 -4.14
CA VAL A 184 -8.22 -3.92 -3.35
C VAL A 184 -7.04 -2.96 -3.30
N GLY A 185 -7.20 -1.73 -3.74
CA GLY A 185 -6.13 -0.73 -3.72
C GLY A 185 -6.66 0.69 -3.86
N ASP A 186 -5.84 1.67 -3.44
CA ASP A 186 -6.15 3.10 -3.44
C ASP A 186 -5.67 3.82 -4.71
N TRP A 187 -4.79 3.19 -5.50
CA TRP A 187 -4.24 3.82 -6.70
C TRP A 187 -4.82 3.21 -7.97
N ALA A 188 -5.85 3.89 -8.53
CA ALA A 188 -6.59 3.39 -9.68
C ALA A 188 -5.70 2.96 -10.86
N GLU A 189 -4.72 3.78 -11.24
CA GLU A 189 -3.83 3.51 -12.38
C GLU A 189 -2.93 2.29 -12.16
N ARG A 190 -2.59 1.97 -10.93
CA ARG A 190 -1.73 0.84 -10.57
C ARG A 190 -2.52 -0.40 -10.21
N ASP A 191 -3.42 -0.28 -9.24
CA ASP A 191 -4.12 -1.42 -8.66
C ASP A 191 -5.27 -1.88 -9.55
N VAL A 192 -6.13 -0.94 -9.95
CA VAL A 192 -7.34 -1.28 -10.73
C VAL A 192 -6.97 -1.65 -12.16
N VAL A 193 -6.17 -0.82 -12.83
CA VAL A 193 -5.75 -1.10 -14.22
C VAL A 193 -4.94 -2.39 -14.31
N GLY A 194 -3.97 -2.57 -13.39
CA GLY A 194 -3.12 -3.76 -13.38
C GLY A 194 -3.89 -5.05 -13.11
N ALA A 195 -4.74 -5.07 -12.08
CA ALA A 195 -5.55 -6.24 -11.75
C ALA A 195 -6.56 -6.60 -12.86
N LYS A 196 -7.21 -5.60 -13.47
CA LYS A 196 -8.11 -5.83 -14.62
C LYS A 196 -7.40 -6.41 -15.82
N SER A 197 -6.14 -6.03 -16.05
CA SER A 197 -5.36 -6.56 -17.18
C SER A 197 -5.16 -8.08 -17.14
N VAL A 198 -5.19 -8.67 -15.94
CA VAL A 198 -5.10 -10.12 -15.74
C VAL A 198 -6.46 -10.79 -15.50
N GLY A 199 -7.56 -10.04 -15.48
CA GLY A 199 -8.92 -10.58 -15.33
C GLY A 199 -9.43 -10.68 -13.90
N MET A 200 -8.79 -10.02 -12.92
CA MET A 200 -9.29 -9.91 -11.55
C MET A 200 -10.46 -8.91 -11.48
N LYS A 201 -11.37 -9.14 -10.53
CA LYS A 201 -12.27 -8.08 -10.05
C LYS A 201 -11.49 -7.05 -9.21
N THR A 202 -12.06 -5.85 -9.08
CA THR A 202 -11.37 -4.73 -8.44
C THR A 202 -12.28 -3.96 -7.50
N ALA A 203 -11.74 -3.56 -6.35
CA ALA A 203 -12.37 -2.64 -5.40
C ALA A 203 -11.43 -1.46 -5.14
N PHE A 204 -11.87 -0.26 -5.49
CA PHE A 204 -11.12 0.96 -5.25
C PHE A 204 -11.31 1.41 -3.80
N ALA A 205 -10.21 1.51 -3.06
CA ALA A 205 -10.16 1.92 -1.65
C ALA A 205 -10.19 3.46 -1.54
N LYS A 206 -11.39 4.06 -1.67
CA LYS A 206 -11.57 5.52 -1.64
C LYS A 206 -11.04 6.17 -0.36
N TYR A 207 -11.09 5.45 0.76
CA TYR A 207 -10.57 5.94 2.04
C TYR A 207 -9.05 6.16 2.06
N GLY A 208 -8.30 5.52 1.14
CA GLY A 208 -6.84 5.66 1.02
C GLY A 208 -6.40 6.56 -0.13
N ASP A 209 -7.33 7.00 -0.97
CA ASP A 209 -7.04 7.81 -2.16
C ASP A 209 -6.40 9.17 -1.80
N THR A 210 -5.15 9.33 -2.17
CA THR A 210 -4.38 10.57 -1.97
C THR A 210 -4.30 11.45 -3.22
N PHE A 211 -4.94 11.03 -4.33
CA PHE A 211 -4.89 11.70 -5.64
C PHE A 211 -6.19 12.41 -6.01
N ASP A 212 -7.22 12.36 -5.15
CA ASP A 212 -8.57 12.88 -5.44
C ASP A 212 -9.14 12.30 -6.75
N THR A 213 -8.99 10.98 -6.90
CA THR A 213 -9.36 10.22 -8.11
C THR A 213 -10.85 10.35 -8.42
N LYS A 214 -11.18 10.91 -9.59
CA LYS A 214 -12.57 11.09 -10.03
C LYS A 214 -13.11 9.89 -10.83
N VAL A 215 -12.23 9.22 -11.56
CA VAL A 215 -12.57 8.06 -12.39
C VAL A 215 -11.57 6.95 -12.12
N HIS A 216 -11.98 5.93 -11.38
CA HIS A 216 -11.10 4.82 -10.99
C HIS A 216 -11.31 3.56 -11.83
N GLY A 217 -12.47 3.42 -12.49
CA GLY A 217 -12.77 2.27 -13.35
C GLY A 217 -12.90 0.92 -12.63
N ALA A 218 -12.90 0.88 -11.31
CA ALA A 218 -13.07 -0.35 -10.53
C ALA A 218 -14.51 -0.90 -10.59
N ASP A 219 -14.67 -2.19 -10.29
CA ASP A 219 -15.98 -2.84 -10.22
C ASP A 219 -16.77 -2.41 -8.97
N TYR A 220 -16.02 -2.07 -7.90
CA TYR A 220 -16.54 -1.55 -6.63
C TYR A 220 -15.74 -0.34 -6.17
N GLU A 221 -16.41 0.61 -5.51
CA GLU A 221 -15.79 1.65 -4.69
C GLU A 221 -16.14 1.37 -3.25
N ILE A 222 -15.16 1.45 -2.34
CA ILE A 222 -15.36 1.22 -0.92
C ILE A 222 -14.83 2.41 -0.11
N ASN A 223 -15.65 2.90 0.82
CA ASN A 223 -15.29 3.94 1.78
C ASN A 223 -14.76 3.38 3.10
N SER A 224 -14.84 2.07 3.25
CA SER A 224 -14.25 1.32 4.36
C SER A 224 -13.91 -0.10 3.88
N VAL A 225 -12.78 -0.62 4.34
CA VAL A 225 -12.39 -2.01 4.07
C VAL A 225 -13.45 -3.02 4.55
N ALA A 226 -14.27 -2.67 5.53
CA ALA A 226 -15.34 -3.53 6.05
C ALA A 226 -16.39 -3.90 5.00
N GLU A 227 -16.58 -3.07 3.98
CA GLU A 227 -17.54 -3.30 2.90
C GLU A 227 -17.20 -4.54 2.05
N LEU A 228 -15.92 -4.95 2.03
CA LEU A 228 -15.47 -6.15 1.31
C LEU A 228 -16.20 -7.42 1.75
N VAL A 229 -16.57 -7.52 3.03
CA VAL A 229 -17.28 -8.69 3.55
C VAL A 229 -18.63 -8.88 2.83
N GLU A 230 -19.35 -7.78 2.64
CA GLU A 230 -20.66 -7.84 1.95
C GLU A 230 -20.50 -8.00 0.43
N ILE A 231 -19.45 -7.41 -0.17
CA ILE A 231 -19.12 -7.63 -1.58
C ILE A 231 -18.84 -9.11 -1.83
N VAL A 232 -17.95 -9.74 -1.04
CA VAL A 232 -17.64 -11.17 -1.17
C VAL A 232 -18.88 -12.05 -0.97
N LYS A 233 -19.71 -11.74 0.04
CA LYS A 233 -20.98 -12.47 0.22
C LYS A 233 -21.92 -12.34 -0.97
N LYS A 234 -22.01 -11.15 -1.56
CA LYS A 234 -22.86 -10.89 -2.74
C LYS A 234 -22.37 -11.69 -3.95
N GLU A 235 -21.06 -11.66 -4.20
CA GLU A 235 -20.44 -12.38 -5.31
C GLU A 235 -20.55 -13.90 -5.17
N ASN A 236 -20.57 -14.42 -3.93
CA ASN A 236 -20.62 -15.83 -3.62
C ASN A 236 -22.06 -16.36 -3.39
N LYS A 237 -23.08 -15.50 -3.59
CA LYS A 237 -24.47 -15.99 -3.54
C LYS A 237 -24.76 -16.85 -4.77
N PRO A 238 -25.41 -18.01 -4.60
CA PRO A 238 -25.80 -18.91 -5.69
C PRO A 238 -26.81 -18.26 -6.65
#